data_dd78ce7dc9ab8b528a73b2d780802579
#
_entry.id   dd78ce7dc9ab8b528a73b2d780802579
#
_cell.length_a   1.000
_cell.length_b   1.000
_cell.length_c   1.000
_cell.angle_alpha   90.00
_cell.angle_beta   90.00
_cell.angle_gamma   90.00
#
_symmetry.space_group_name_H-M   'P 1'
#
loop_
_entity.id
_entity.type
_entity.pdbx_description
1 polymer ?
#
loop_
_entity_poly.entity_id
_entity_poly.type
_entity_poly.pdbx_seq_one_letter_code
_entity_poly.pdbx_strand_id
1 'polypeptide(L)'
;MSTNKHAKVLILGSGPAGYTAAVYAARANLNPVLVTGLAQGGQLMTTTDVDNWPADAEGVQGPDLMQRFLAHAERFNTEMIFDHIASVDFSTRPFKLVGDGGNEYTCDALIIATGASAKYLGIPSEEAFMGRGV
;
A
#
# COMPACT_ATOMS: atom_id res chain seq x y z
N MET A 1 7.88 -1.19 23.23
CA MET A 1 9.24 -0.81 22.79
C MET A 1 9.12 -0.40 21.33
N SER A 2 9.50 0.82 20.96
CA SER A 2 9.57 1.24 19.56
C SER A 2 10.67 0.45 18.85
N THR A 3 10.39 -0.03 17.66
CA THR A 3 11.38 -0.73 16.83
C THR A 3 11.99 0.23 15.83
N ASN A 4 13.31 0.16 15.66
CA ASN A 4 14.02 0.90 14.62
C ASN A 4 14.33 -0.06 13.48
N LYS A 5 13.90 0.28 12.28
CA LYS A 5 14.10 -0.53 11.08
C LYS A 5 14.72 0.29 9.96
N HIS A 6 15.84 -0.19 9.41
CA HIS A 6 16.41 0.37 8.17
C HIS A 6 16.05 -0.51 6.97
N ALA A 7 15.67 0.11 5.87
CA ALA A 7 15.44 -0.54 4.59
C ALA A 7 16.19 0.17 3.46
N LYS A 8 16.81 -0.60 2.58
CA LYS A 8 17.40 -0.03 1.36
C LYS A 8 16.35 0.65 0.49
N VAL A 9 15.21 0.00 0.33
CA VAL A 9 14.01 0.53 -0.33
C VAL A 9 12.81 0.33 0.60
N LEU A 10 12.16 1.41 0.96
CA LEU A 10 10.90 1.40 1.72
C LEU A 10 9.75 1.77 0.80
N ILE A 11 8.65 1.03 0.86
CA ILE A 11 7.46 1.25 0.05
C ILE A 11 6.31 1.57 0.98
N LEU A 12 5.62 2.69 0.76
CA LEU A 12 4.44 3.08 1.51
C LEU A 12 3.19 2.77 0.71
N GLY A 13 2.37 1.88 1.24
CA GLY A 13 1.08 1.49 0.69
C GLY A 13 1.08 0.09 0.08
N SER A 14 -0.03 -0.62 0.30
CA SER A 14 -0.27 -2.02 -0.07
C SER A 14 -1.36 -2.16 -1.16
N GLY A 15 -1.61 -1.12 -1.92
CA GLY A 15 -2.42 -1.18 -3.12
C GLY A 15 -1.67 -1.80 -4.30
N PRO A 16 -2.28 -1.86 -5.50
CA PRO A 16 -1.66 -2.43 -6.70
C PRO A 16 -0.30 -1.82 -7.01
N ALA A 17 -0.15 -0.51 -6.86
CA ALA A 17 1.11 0.19 -7.11
C ALA A 17 2.22 -0.22 -6.14
N GLY A 18 1.90 -0.32 -4.83
CA GLY A 18 2.86 -0.72 -3.80
C GLY A 18 3.33 -2.16 -3.98
N TYR A 19 2.43 -3.09 -4.18
CA TYR A 19 2.80 -4.48 -4.44
C TYR A 19 3.57 -4.66 -5.75
N THR A 20 3.21 -3.93 -6.80
CA THR A 20 3.98 -3.93 -8.06
C THR A 20 5.41 -3.44 -7.82
N ALA A 21 5.58 -2.33 -7.11
CA ALA A 21 6.91 -1.81 -6.75
C ALA A 21 7.70 -2.84 -5.93
N ALA A 22 7.06 -3.52 -4.98
CA ALA A 22 7.67 -4.56 -4.16
C ALA A 22 8.21 -5.73 -5.00
N VAL A 23 7.41 -6.24 -5.95
CA VAL A 23 7.82 -7.32 -6.85
C VAL A 23 9.08 -6.94 -7.62
N TYR A 24 9.10 -5.76 -8.23
CA TYR A 24 10.25 -5.34 -9.04
C TYR A 24 11.49 -5.03 -8.20
N ALA A 25 11.34 -4.36 -7.05
CA ALA A 25 12.45 -4.08 -6.15
C ALA A 25 13.05 -5.37 -5.57
N ALA A 26 12.21 -6.34 -5.20
CA ALA A 26 12.67 -7.62 -4.69
C ALA A 26 13.43 -8.43 -5.76
N ARG A 27 12.91 -8.48 -6.99
CA ARG A 27 13.59 -9.13 -8.12
C ARG A 27 14.93 -8.46 -8.47
N ALA A 28 15.10 -7.20 -8.16
CA ALA A 28 16.37 -6.47 -8.30
C ALA A 28 17.31 -6.67 -7.10
N ASN A 29 17.01 -7.59 -6.17
CA ASN A 29 17.77 -7.86 -4.95
C ASN A 29 17.93 -6.63 -4.02
N LEU A 30 16.92 -5.77 -3.99
CA LEU A 30 16.93 -4.57 -3.15
C LEU A 30 16.36 -4.82 -1.75
N ASN A 31 15.84 -6.02 -1.47
CA ASN A 31 15.24 -6.41 -0.20
C ASN A 31 14.23 -5.36 0.32
N PRO A 32 13.16 -5.07 -0.44
CA PRO A 32 12.24 -4.01 -0.07
C PRO A 32 11.47 -4.35 1.19
N VAL A 33 11.15 -3.31 1.96
CA VAL A 33 10.19 -3.35 3.05
C VAL A 33 8.97 -2.57 2.62
N LEU A 34 7.78 -3.14 2.79
CA LEU A 34 6.51 -2.50 2.46
C LEU A 34 5.72 -2.25 3.75
N VAL A 35 5.37 -0.99 4.00
CA VAL A 35 4.46 -0.60 5.07
C VAL A 35 3.05 -0.51 4.50
N THR A 36 2.12 -1.30 5.06
CA THR A 36 0.80 -1.55 4.45
C THR A 36 -0.12 -0.34 4.49
N GLY A 37 0.02 0.54 5.46
CA GLY A 37 -0.99 1.54 5.80
C GLY A 37 -2.16 0.92 6.58
N LEU A 38 -3.20 1.73 6.85
CA LEU A 38 -4.37 1.31 7.64
C LEU A 38 -5.30 0.35 6.87
N ALA A 39 -5.36 0.49 5.54
CA ALA A 39 -6.23 -0.31 4.68
C ALA A 39 -5.38 -1.19 3.76
N GLN A 40 -4.98 -2.36 4.24
CA GLN A 40 -4.20 -3.31 3.45
C GLN A 40 -4.97 -3.72 2.19
N GLY A 41 -4.30 -3.68 1.03
CA GLY A 41 -4.90 -3.97 -0.28
C GLY A 41 -5.54 -2.75 -0.95
N GLY A 42 -5.74 -1.66 -0.21
CA GLY A 42 -6.26 -0.40 -0.75
C GLY A 42 -7.73 -0.48 -1.17
N GLN A 43 -8.13 0.41 -2.07
CA GLN A 43 -9.52 0.56 -2.50
C GLN A 43 -10.12 -0.68 -3.19
N LEU A 44 -9.31 -1.50 -3.84
CA LEU A 44 -9.80 -2.71 -4.49
C LEU A 44 -10.36 -3.75 -3.51
N MET A 45 -10.02 -3.66 -2.23
CA MET A 45 -10.62 -4.53 -1.20
C MET A 45 -12.12 -4.26 -0.97
N THR A 46 -12.62 -3.11 -1.38
CA THR A 46 -14.03 -2.71 -1.28
C THR A 46 -14.75 -2.71 -2.64
N THR A 47 -14.03 -3.01 -3.72
CA THR A 47 -14.56 -3.11 -5.08
C THR A 47 -14.99 -4.53 -5.38
N THR A 48 -16.12 -4.70 -6.07
CA THR A 48 -16.58 -5.99 -6.57
C THR A 48 -15.88 -6.35 -7.87
N ASP A 49 -16.50 -6.09 -9.01
CA ASP A 49 -15.96 -6.48 -10.32
C ASP A 49 -14.87 -5.51 -10.79
N VAL A 50 -13.76 -6.07 -11.20
CA VAL A 50 -12.64 -5.36 -11.83
C VAL A 50 -12.47 -5.90 -13.25
N ASP A 51 -12.96 -5.13 -14.22
CA ASP A 51 -12.97 -5.53 -15.64
C ASP A 51 -11.80 -4.97 -16.43
N ASN A 52 -11.03 -4.08 -15.84
CA ASN A 52 -9.97 -3.34 -16.50
C ASN A 52 -8.56 -3.76 -16.04
N TRP A 53 -8.44 -4.90 -15.35
CA TRP A 53 -7.13 -5.43 -15.02
C TRP A 53 -6.63 -6.33 -16.18
N PRO A 54 -5.49 -6.02 -16.83
CA PRO A 54 -4.96 -6.84 -17.92
C PRO A 54 -4.67 -8.27 -17.49
N ALA A 55 -4.96 -9.21 -18.35
CA ALA A 55 -4.84 -10.67 -18.18
C ALA A 55 -5.96 -11.35 -17.40
N ASP A 56 -6.91 -10.62 -16.85
CA ASP A 56 -8.16 -11.17 -16.31
C ASP A 56 -9.31 -10.85 -17.27
N ALA A 57 -9.35 -11.55 -18.41
CA ALA A 57 -10.23 -11.25 -19.54
C ALA A 57 -11.74 -11.41 -19.22
N GLU A 58 -12.07 -12.19 -18.21
CA GLU A 58 -13.44 -12.42 -17.73
C GLU A 58 -13.78 -11.58 -16.48
N GLY A 59 -12.90 -10.62 -16.13
CA GLY A 59 -12.98 -9.86 -14.90
C GLY A 59 -12.50 -10.63 -13.68
N VAL A 60 -12.32 -9.93 -12.58
CA VAL A 60 -11.90 -10.51 -11.29
C VAL A 60 -12.49 -9.70 -10.14
N GLN A 61 -12.78 -10.36 -9.01
CA GLN A 61 -13.20 -9.64 -7.81
C GLN A 61 -12.02 -8.88 -7.20
N GLY A 62 -12.25 -7.64 -6.76
CA GLY A 62 -11.21 -6.79 -6.20
C GLY A 62 -10.39 -7.44 -5.08
N PRO A 63 -11.02 -8.02 -4.05
CA PRO A 63 -10.30 -8.74 -2.98
C PRO A 63 -9.46 -9.90 -3.50
N ASP A 64 -9.95 -10.70 -4.44
CA ASP A 64 -9.23 -11.85 -5.01
C ASP A 64 -8.01 -11.38 -5.79
N LEU A 65 -8.14 -10.30 -6.56
CA LEU A 65 -7.03 -9.67 -7.25
C LEU A 65 -5.96 -9.22 -6.26
N MET A 66 -6.34 -8.57 -5.17
CA MET A 66 -5.39 -8.09 -4.17
C MET A 66 -4.70 -9.20 -3.40
N GLN A 67 -5.36 -10.33 -3.18
CA GLN A 67 -4.72 -11.53 -2.63
C GLN A 67 -3.63 -12.07 -3.57
N ARG A 68 -3.87 -12.05 -4.87
CA ARG A 68 -2.86 -12.45 -5.88
C ARG A 68 -1.66 -11.48 -5.89
N PHE A 69 -1.89 -10.17 -5.74
CA PHE A 69 -0.82 -9.18 -5.60
C PHE A 69 0.02 -9.41 -4.35
N LEU A 70 -0.61 -9.64 -3.21
CA LEU A 70 0.06 -9.93 -1.95
C LEU A 70 0.95 -11.18 -2.10
N ALA A 71 0.37 -12.29 -2.55
CA ALA A 71 1.10 -13.53 -2.75
C ALA A 71 2.29 -13.39 -3.72
N HIS A 72 2.14 -12.53 -4.75
CA HIS A 72 3.21 -12.26 -5.69
C HIS A 72 4.37 -11.48 -5.04
N ALA A 73 4.07 -10.49 -4.21
CA ALA A 73 5.08 -9.74 -3.47
C ALA A 73 5.80 -10.62 -2.43
N GLU A 74 5.05 -11.46 -1.70
CA GLU A 74 5.59 -12.40 -0.71
C GLU A 74 6.48 -13.48 -1.35
N ARG A 75 6.16 -13.92 -2.56
CA ARG A 75 6.96 -14.90 -3.31
C ARG A 75 8.42 -14.49 -3.45
N PHE A 76 8.70 -13.19 -3.52
CA PHE A 76 10.04 -12.65 -3.64
C PHE A 76 10.61 -12.12 -2.32
N ASN A 77 10.04 -12.58 -1.20
CA ASN A 77 10.48 -12.24 0.17
C ASN A 77 10.41 -10.75 0.49
N THR A 78 9.43 -10.02 -0.04
CA THR A 78 9.15 -8.66 0.43
C THR A 78 8.73 -8.72 1.90
N GLU A 79 9.39 -7.98 2.76
CA GLU A 79 8.99 -7.86 4.16
C GLU A 79 7.78 -6.93 4.29
N MET A 80 6.67 -7.43 4.85
CA MET A 80 5.45 -6.68 5.09
C MET A 80 5.39 -6.20 6.54
N ILE A 81 5.17 -4.92 6.74
CA ILE A 81 4.99 -4.31 8.07
C ILE A 81 3.60 -3.70 8.14
N PHE A 82 2.82 -4.15 9.12
CA PHE A 82 1.49 -3.61 9.41
C PHE A 82 1.63 -2.38 10.30
N ASP A 83 1.80 -1.22 9.68
CA ASP A 83 1.92 0.07 10.34
C ASP A 83 1.38 1.17 9.42
N HIS A 84 1.16 2.35 9.97
CA HIS A 84 0.78 3.55 9.24
C HIS A 84 1.79 4.65 9.52
N ILE A 85 2.37 5.24 8.48
CA ILE A 85 3.36 6.31 8.63
C ILE A 85 2.65 7.64 8.86
N ALA A 86 2.90 8.22 10.04
CA ALA A 86 2.33 9.50 10.45
C ALA A 86 3.17 10.69 10.00
N SER A 87 4.49 10.53 9.91
CA SER A 87 5.38 11.63 9.51
C SER A 87 6.61 11.14 8.76
N VAL A 88 7.15 12.01 7.92
CA VAL A 88 8.36 11.79 7.13
C VAL A 88 9.29 12.99 7.22
N ASP A 89 10.60 12.73 7.23
CA ASP A 89 11.63 13.75 7.17
C ASP A 89 12.58 13.45 6.00
N PHE A 90 12.55 14.33 5.02
CA PHE A 90 13.37 14.26 3.81
C PHE A 90 14.58 15.21 3.83
N SER A 91 14.83 15.90 4.94
CA SER A 91 15.89 16.91 5.03
C SER A 91 17.31 16.30 4.96
N THR A 92 17.43 15.04 5.35
CA THR A 92 18.71 14.31 5.36
C THR A 92 18.55 12.90 4.78
N ARG A 93 19.66 12.26 4.43
CA ARG A 93 19.72 10.84 4.10
C ARG A 93 20.47 10.07 5.16
N PRO A 94 20.05 8.85 5.52
CA PRO A 94 18.83 8.18 5.07
C PRO A 94 17.55 8.94 5.47
N PHE A 95 16.50 8.82 4.68
CA PHE A 95 15.18 9.40 5.00
C PHE A 95 14.62 8.79 6.27
N LYS A 96 13.92 9.58 7.07
CA LYS A 96 13.34 9.13 8.34
C LYS A 96 11.82 9.18 8.29
N LEU A 97 11.21 8.14 8.82
CA LEU A 97 9.76 8.01 8.88
C LEU A 97 9.36 7.52 10.27
N VAL A 98 8.19 7.95 10.74
CA VAL A 98 7.66 7.55 12.05
C VAL A 98 6.25 7.01 11.85
N GLY A 99 6.02 5.81 12.37
CA GLY A 99 4.71 5.17 12.42
C GLY A 99 3.83 5.69 13.56
N ASP A 100 2.54 5.44 13.49
CA ASP A 100 1.55 5.86 14.50
C ASP A 100 1.89 5.35 15.90
N GLY A 101 2.44 4.14 16.00
CA GLY A 101 2.88 3.53 17.27
C GLY A 101 4.23 4.02 17.78
N GLY A 102 4.87 5.00 17.10
CA GLY A 102 6.20 5.49 17.45
C GLY A 102 7.34 4.60 16.97
N ASN A 103 7.08 3.65 16.07
CA ASN A 103 8.13 2.91 15.37
C ASN A 103 8.88 3.84 14.41
N GLU A 104 10.18 3.73 14.38
CA GLU A 104 11.03 4.55 13.50
C GLU A 104 11.54 3.70 12.34
N TYR A 105 11.48 4.28 11.15
CA TYR A 105 11.98 3.68 9.93
C TYR A 105 12.99 4.61 9.28
N THR A 106 14.02 4.03 8.68
CA THR A 106 14.95 4.77 7.82
C THR A 106 15.08 4.06 6.48
N CYS A 107 15.30 4.81 5.41
CA CYS A 107 15.54 4.22 4.10
C CYS A 107 16.47 5.06 3.23
N ASP A 108 17.16 4.36 2.31
CA ASP A 108 18.00 5.01 1.31
C ASP A 108 17.14 5.56 0.15
N ALA A 109 16.10 4.82 -0.22
CA ALA A 109 15.11 5.21 -1.23
C ALA A 109 13.69 4.93 -0.73
N LEU A 110 12.76 5.82 -1.06
CA LEU A 110 11.35 5.73 -0.69
C LEU A 110 10.47 5.71 -1.94
N ILE A 111 9.52 4.78 -1.96
CA ILE A 111 8.44 4.74 -2.95
C ILE A 111 7.13 5.06 -2.25
N ILE A 112 6.46 6.13 -2.68
CA ILE A 112 5.18 6.57 -2.14
C ILE A 112 4.06 6.03 -3.05
N ALA A 113 3.29 5.07 -2.54
CA ALA A 113 2.20 4.39 -3.24
C ALA A 113 0.92 4.36 -2.38
N THR A 114 0.65 5.47 -1.70
CA THR A 114 -0.39 5.58 -0.66
C THR A 114 -1.81 5.67 -1.21
N GLY A 115 -1.97 5.76 -2.54
CA GLY A 115 -3.27 5.84 -3.18
C GLY A 115 -4.01 7.15 -2.90
N ALA A 116 -5.33 7.10 -2.99
CA ALA A 116 -6.21 8.22 -2.74
C ALA A 116 -7.52 7.74 -2.10
N SER A 117 -8.20 8.63 -1.40
CA SER A 117 -9.54 8.42 -0.88
C SER A 117 -10.50 9.41 -1.52
N ALA A 118 -11.74 8.99 -1.74
CA ALA A 118 -12.78 9.89 -2.21
C ALA A 118 -13.02 10.99 -1.16
N LYS A 119 -13.25 12.20 -1.65
CA LYS A 119 -13.71 13.32 -0.80
C LYS A 119 -15.22 13.42 -0.91
N TYR A 120 -15.88 13.28 0.20
CA TYR A 120 -17.33 13.40 0.31
C TYR A 120 -17.72 14.77 0.85
N LEU A 121 -18.96 15.19 0.58
CA LEU A 121 -19.53 16.42 1.14
C LEU A 121 -19.87 16.26 2.64
N GLY A 122 -20.02 15.02 3.09
CA GLY A 122 -20.36 14.70 4.47
C GLY A 122 -21.83 14.95 4.82
N ILE A 123 -22.71 14.86 3.83
CA ILE A 123 -24.17 15.01 4.02
C ILE A 123 -24.85 13.64 4.09
N PRO A 124 -25.95 13.49 4.88
CA PRO A 124 -26.62 12.19 5.06
C PRO A 124 -27.07 11.51 3.79
N SER A 125 -27.42 12.28 2.75
CA SER A 125 -27.84 11.74 1.45
C SER A 125 -26.71 11.07 0.68
N GLU A 126 -25.43 11.44 0.87
CA GLU A 126 -24.30 10.75 0.27
C GLU A 126 -24.22 9.31 0.76
N GLU A 127 -24.30 9.12 2.07
CA GLU A 127 -24.24 7.79 2.68
C GLU A 127 -25.42 6.92 2.24
N ALA A 128 -26.62 7.51 2.20
CA ALA A 128 -27.86 6.82 1.80
C ALA A 128 -27.87 6.36 0.33
N PHE A 129 -27.17 7.10 -0.55
CA PHE A 129 -27.15 6.83 -2.00
C PHE A 129 -25.78 6.36 -2.52
N MET A 130 -24.85 6.02 -1.63
CA MET A 130 -23.53 5.49 -2.01
C MET A 130 -23.67 4.23 -2.86
N GLY A 131 -23.06 4.24 -4.06
CA GLY A 131 -23.19 3.17 -5.05
C GLY A 131 -24.53 3.13 -5.78
N ARG A 132 -25.41 4.13 -5.57
CA ARG A 132 -26.74 4.26 -6.23
C ARG A 132 -26.94 5.63 -6.87
N GLY A 133 -25.85 6.27 -7.28
CA GLY A 133 -25.87 7.58 -7.91
C GLY A 133 -24.91 8.60 -7.25
N VAL A 134 -24.25 8.16 -6.20
CA VAL A 134 -23.15 8.88 -5.55
C VAL A 134 -21.92 7.98 -5.54
#